data_ba0bf15474c2dff60afadb53cbdfa75f
#
_entry.id   ba0bf15474c2dff60afadb53cbdfa75f
#
_cell.length_a   1.000
_cell.length_b   1.000
_cell.length_c   1.000
_cell.angle_alpha   90.00
_cell.angle_beta   90.00
_cell.angle_gamma   90.00
#
_symmetry.space_group_name_H-M   'P 1'
#
loop_
_entity.id
_entity.type
_entity.pdbx_description
1 polymer ?
#
loop_
_entity_poly.entity_id
_entity_poly.type
_entity_poly.pdbx_seq_one_letter_code
_entity_poly.pdbx_strand_id
1 'polypeptide(L)'
;SFIHGEKVKRQNNGDVHIKNALYTTCDSEHPHFYFKLRKAVIKPNDKIISGPVNLHIADIPTPLGLPFAFLPNKKNKSSNGLIIPNYGESRALGFYLLGGGYYHQFKGGKLSTSITGDIYSLGSWGISNSTSYKVRYKYSGQFSLNYRNTIQGEKGFEDYNKSKDFFIKWNHQNDTKLNPGTTFRALINAGTTTNFRNDYNNISAQNYLTNTFNSNIAWSKKFKGAISTNLSLNLRHSQNSNSGLMTFTLPEIAYNVNRFYPFKMLRKNSINNNFIHEIIDQTNINYQMNTKNQLSLNSENLLSNNVESLLTKSKNGMRHNLSASSSIKLFGKNVTINPSYKLSSLWYMEQINRNWDNSENEIINDTVEGFSQIYSQSISASATTKIYGFYSFAKFLSGKHGTKIRHTITPNINFSYRPNTHPWQTYQSDSLGNTQSYSPFSNNIYGTVNSSESGRIGFSLINSLELKRKNSGDTTNKEPFLKSKILENLSLNSGYDLTKDSFQLDNIRIIGRT
;
A
#
# COMPACT_ATOMS: atom_id res chain seq x y z
N SER A 1 24.94 8.32 33.24
CA SER A 1 24.39 9.17 34.33
C SER A 1 25.27 9.06 35.56
N PHE A 2 25.45 10.16 36.21
CA PHE A 2 26.31 10.33 37.38
C PHE A 2 25.44 10.62 38.61
N ILE A 3 25.92 10.18 39.80
CA ILE A 3 25.26 10.50 41.06
C ILE A 3 26.34 11.00 42.02
N HIS A 4 26.18 12.23 42.46
CA HIS A 4 27.01 12.85 43.50
C HIS A 4 26.19 12.92 44.79
N GLY A 5 26.60 12.28 45.84
CA GLY A 5 25.88 12.24 47.11
C GLY A 5 26.69 12.82 48.28
N GLU A 6 26.06 13.68 49.08
CA GLU A 6 26.69 14.28 50.25
C GLU A 6 27.03 13.21 51.33
N LYS A 7 26.07 12.28 51.59
CA LYS A 7 26.26 11.16 52.52
C LYS A 7 25.83 9.86 51.85
N VAL A 8 26.73 8.89 51.81
CA VAL A 8 26.54 7.59 51.18
C VAL A 8 26.78 6.47 52.19
N LYS A 9 25.80 5.56 52.30
CA LYS A 9 25.91 4.38 53.16
C LYS A 9 25.54 3.12 52.38
N ARG A 10 26.47 2.19 52.26
CA ARG A 10 26.22 0.88 51.66
C ARG A 10 25.68 -0.09 52.74
N GLN A 11 24.62 -0.80 52.42
CA GLN A 11 23.99 -1.81 53.27
C GLN A 11 24.56 -3.21 52.96
N ASN A 12 24.37 -4.17 53.89
CA ASN A 12 24.85 -5.54 53.74
C ASN A 12 24.18 -6.28 52.57
N ASN A 13 22.95 -5.89 52.18
CA ASN A 13 22.22 -6.42 51.01
C ASN A 13 22.71 -5.83 49.70
N GLY A 14 23.72 -4.98 49.70
CA GLY A 14 24.26 -4.31 48.51
C GLY A 14 23.56 -3.01 48.11
N ASP A 15 22.44 -2.66 48.73
CA ASP A 15 21.76 -1.39 48.49
C ASP A 15 22.60 -0.20 48.98
N VAL A 16 22.56 0.91 48.24
CA VAL A 16 23.28 2.13 48.61
C VAL A 16 22.27 3.22 48.94
N HIS A 17 22.26 3.65 50.19
CA HIS A 17 21.44 4.75 50.68
C HIS A 17 22.23 6.05 50.54
N ILE A 18 21.61 7.06 49.91
CA ILE A 18 22.21 8.34 49.68
C ILE A 18 21.30 9.45 50.20
N LYS A 19 21.90 10.45 50.79
CA LYS A 19 21.24 11.67 51.25
C LYS A 19 21.79 12.86 50.46
N ASN A 20 20.91 13.77 50.04
CA ASN A 20 21.23 14.98 49.26
C ASN A 20 22.09 14.63 48.04
N ALA A 21 21.51 13.84 47.13
CA ALA A 21 22.19 13.45 45.90
C ALA A 21 21.80 14.33 44.73
N LEU A 22 22.75 14.54 43.81
CA LEU A 22 22.56 15.15 42.52
C LEU A 22 22.62 14.03 41.47
N TYR A 23 21.55 13.82 40.76
CA TYR A 23 21.49 12.88 39.65
C TYR A 23 21.48 13.64 38.32
N THR A 24 22.49 13.39 37.46
CA THR A 24 22.67 14.11 36.20
C THR A 24 23.20 13.19 35.11
N THR A 25 23.04 13.60 33.87
CA THR A 25 23.73 13.02 32.72
C THR A 25 24.92 13.89 32.26
N CYS A 26 25.10 15.06 32.86
CA CYS A 26 26.24 15.93 32.63
C CYS A 26 27.50 15.33 33.29
N ASP A 27 28.62 15.35 32.58
CA ASP A 27 29.91 14.84 33.04
C ASP A 27 30.81 15.91 33.72
N SER A 28 30.31 17.13 33.85
CA SER A 28 31.00 18.23 34.53
C SER A 28 30.98 18.03 36.03
N GLU A 29 32.06 18.48 36.70
CA GLU A 29 32.10 18.52 38.19
C GLU A 29 31.01 19.40 38.80
N HIS A 30 30.64 20.51 38.07
CA HIS A 30 29.46 21.32 38.34
C HIS A 30 28.45 21.13 37.22
N PRO A 31 27.47 20.19 37.42
CA PRO A 31 26.53 19.90 36.34
C PRO A 31 25.59 21.07 36.08
N HIS A 32 25.41 21.42 34.80
CA HIS A 32 24.52 22.51 34.38
C HIS A 32 23.03 22.21 34.69
N PHE A 33 22.68 20.95 34.87
CA PHE A 33 21.36 20.52 35.30
C PHE A 33 21.46 19.22 36.08
N TYR A 34 20.56 19.04 37.06
CA TYR A 34 20.49 17.84 37.86
C TYR A 34 19.15 17.71 38.57
N PHE A 35 18.78 16.47 38.87
CA PHE A 35 17.73 16.19 39.83
C PHE A 35 18.31 16.13 41.24
N LYS A 36 17.84 17.01 42.11
CA LYS A 36 18.19 17.01 43.52
C LYS A 36 17.32 16.01 44.25
N LEU A 37 17.91 14.95 44.81
CA LEU A 37 17.27 13.87 45.51
C LEU A 37 17.54 14.04 47.01
N ARG A 38 16.52 14.29 47.82
CA ARG A 38 16.73 14.44 49.28
C ARG A 38 17.17 13.15 49.96
N LYS A 39 16.52 12.02 49.60
CA LYS A 39 16.87 10.67 50.01
C LYS A 39 16.68 9.72 48.87
N ALA A 40 17.66 8.88 48.58
CA ALA A 40 17.56 7.88 47.54
C ALA A 40 18.14 6.55 47.98
N VAL A 41 17.59 5.46 47.48
CA VAL A 41 18.10 4.10 47.61
C VAL A 41 18.44 3.59 46.22
N ILE A 42 19.71 3.34 45.98
CA ILE A 42 20.20 2.72 44.75
C ILE A 42 20.19 1.21 44.94
N LYS A 43 19.40 0.53 44.15
CA LYS A 43 19.45 -0.93 44.00
C LYS A 43 20.39 -1.26 42.86
N PRO A 44 21.52 -1.96 43.11
CA PRO A 44 22.48 -2.30 42.07
C PRO A 44 21.81 -3.06 40.92
N ASN A 45 22.08 -2.68 39.67
CA ASN A 45 21.54 -3.29 38.46
C ASN A 45 20.01 -3.33 38.37
N ASP A 46 19.30 -2.52 39.15
CA ASP A 46 17.83 -2.42 39.08
C ASP A 46 17.39 -0.98 38.89
N LYS A 47 17.17 -0.24 39.95
CA LYS A 47 16.62 1.12 39.94
C LYS A 47 17.11 1.95 41.10
N ILE A 48 16.97 3.25 40.98
CA ILE A 48 17.13 4.20 42.06
C ILE A 48 15.74 4.61 42.51
N ILE A 49 15.43 4.43 43.76
CA ILE A 49 14.18 4.84 44.40
C ILE A 49 14.47 6.13 45.15
N SER A 50 13.83 7.21 44.81
CA SER A 50 13.99 8.49 45.48
C SER A 50 12.68 8.96 46.12
N GLY A 51 12.78 9.63 47.24
CA GLY A 51 11.74 10.49 47.79
C GLY A 51 11.58 11.75 46.92
N PRO A 52 11.26 12.91 47.53
CA PRO A 52 11.06 14.14 46.76
C PRO A 52 12.25 14.50 45.87
N VAL A 53 11.95 14.80 44.61
CA VAL A 53 12.90 15.14 43.54
C VAL A 53 12.55 16.49 42.99
N ASN A 54 13.54 17.35 42.81
CA ASN A 54 13.35 18.64 42.12
C ASN A 54 14.43 18.81 41.07
N LEU A 55 14.02 19.27 39.87
CA LEU A 55 14.94 19.62 38.81
C LEU A 55 15.55 20.99 39.07
N HIS A 56 16.89 21.05 38.99
CA HIS A 56 17.67 22.30 39.04
C HIS A 56 18.36 22.50 37.69
N ILE A 57 18.37 23.74 37.23
CA ILE A 57 19.09 24.17 36.03
C ILE A 57 19.98 25.35 36.43
N ALA A 58 21.26 25.24 36.19
CA ALA A 58 22.27 26.23 36.66
C ALA A 58 22.06 26.59 38.14
N ASP A 59 21.90 25.57 39.00
CA ASP A 59 21.64 25.64 40.44
C ASP A 59 20.32 26.30 40.88
N ILE A 60 19.53 26.80 39.93
CA ILE A 60 18.21 27.39 40.21
C ILE A 60 17.15 26.29 40.24
N PRO A 61 16.38 26.18 41.33
CA PRO A 61 15.30 25.21 41.42
C PRO A 61 14.18 25.57 40.46
N THR A 62 13.77 24.62 39.61
CA THR A 62 12.60 24.78 38.75
C THR A 62 11.32 24.40 39.51
N PRO A 63 10.12 24.83 39.05
CA PRO A 63 8.85 24.36 39.62
C PRO A 63 8.54 22.88 39.34
N LEU A 64 9.44 22.18 38.62
CA LEU A 64 9.30 20.77 38.31
C LEU A 64 9.83 19.90 39.45
N GLY A 65 8.92 19.50 40.32
CA GLY A 65 9.20 18.58 41.42
C GLY A 65 8.24 17.40 41.44
N LEU A 66 8.74 16.26 41.86
CA LEU A 66 7.94 15.04 42.07
C LEU A 66 8.04 14.60 43.53
N PRO A 67 6.96 14.09 44.15
CA PRO A 67 7.00 13.61 45.52
C PRO A 67 7.87 12.37 45.68
N PHE A 68 8.04 11.58 44.62
CA PHE A 68 8.94 10.43 44.53
C PHE A 68 9.32 10.16 43.06
N ALA A 69 10.45 9.47 42.87
CA ALA A 69 10.89 9.08 41.52
C ALA A 69 11.54 7.69 41.50
N PHE A 70 11.37 7.02 40.37
CA PHE A 70 12.10 5.80 40.04
C PHE A 70 13.01 6.09 38.86
N LEU A 71 14.33 6.11 39.10
CA LEU A 71 15.33 6.38 38.09
C LEU A 71 15.99 5.06 37.65
N PRO A 72 16.26 4.86 36.36
CA PRO A 72 16.88 3.63 35.89
C PRO A 72 18.36 3.52 36.32
N ASN A 73 18.76 2.35 36.83
CA ASN A 73 20.15 2.02 37.20
C ASN A 73 20.65 0.76 36.48
N LYS A 74 20.09 0.46 35.32
CA LYS A 74 20.51 -0.67 34.47
C LYS A 74 21.23 -0.18 33.22
N LYS A 75 22.30 -0.90 32.85
CA LYS A 75 22.97 -0.71 31.54
C LYS A 75 22.12 -1.18 30.35
N ASN A 76 21.05 -1.94 30.59
CA ASN A 76 20.16 -2.47 29.53
C ASN A 76 18.99 -1.53 29.27
N LYS A 77 18.68 -1.33 28.00
CA LYS A 77 17.73 -0.37 27.41
C LYS A 77 16.25 -0.48 27.82
N SER A 78 15.87 -1.29 28.78
CA SER A 78 14.46 -1.60 29.11
C SER A 78 14.12 -1.51 30.61
N SER A 79 14.57 -0.48 31.29
CA SER A 79 14.13 -0.23 32.67
C SER A 79 13.03 0.81 32.72
N ASN A 80 11.96 0.55 33.48
CA ASN A 80 10.94 1.55 33.79
C ASN A 80 11.58 2.73 34.51
N GLY A 81 11.18 3.96 34.17
CA GLY A 81 11.72 5.13 34.81
C GLY A 81 11.41 6.45 34.13
N LEU A 82 11.86 7.50 34.75
CA LEU A 82 11.76 8.86 34.22
C LEU A 82 12.66 9.04 32.99
N ILE A 83 12.14 9.74 32.02
CA ILE A 83 12.87 10.26 30.86
C ILE A 83 13.27 11.68 31.18
N ILE A 84 14.56 11.94 31.16
CA ILE A 84 15.11 13.28 31.46
C ILE A 84 14.87 14.17 30.26
N PRO A 85 14.27 15.36 30.43
CA PRO A 85 14.08 16.29 29.32
C PRO A 85 15.41 16.85 28.81
N ASN A 86 15.45 17.15 27.52
CA ASN A 86 16.48 17.98 26.94
C ASN A 86 16.08 19.45 27.15
N TYR A 87 17.05 20.29 27.46
CA TYR A 87 16.82 21.73 27.63
C TYR A 87 17.58 22.54 26.55
N GLY A 88 17.10 23.70 26.28
CA GLY A 88 17.72 24.62 25.33
C GLY A 88 16.90 25.88 25.15
N GLU A 89 17.24 26.65 24.13
CA GLU A 89 16.59 27.90 23.79
C GLU A 89 16.21 27.94 22.30
N SER A 90 15.05 28.51 22.02
CA SER A 90 14.53 28.77 20.69
C SER A 90 14.15 30.25 20.58
N ARG A 91 14.58 30.93 19.51
CA ARG A 91 14.18 32.32 19.26
C ARG A 91 12.65 32.49 19.18
N ALA A 92 11.95 31.51 18.62
CA ALA A 92 10.50 31.59 18.39
C ALA A 92 9.67 31.19 19.60
N LEU A 93 10.17 30.29 20.48
CA LEU A 93 9.39 29.66 21.55
C LEU A 93 10.00 29.87 22.95
N GLY A 94 11.15 30.52 23.05
CA GLY A 94 11.87 30.76 24.29
C GLY A 94 12.63 29.55 24.82
N PHE A 95 12.93 29.54 26.12
CA PHE A 95 13.53 28.37 26.78
C PHE A 95 12.60 27.17 26.75
N TYR A 96 13.17 25.99 26.59
CA TYR A 96 12.39 24.77 26.50
C TYR A 96 12.95 23.61 27.32
N LEU A 97 12.02 22.73 27.72
CA LEU A 97 12.27 21.39 28.23
C LEU A 97 11.52 20.42 27.34
N LEU A 98 12.24 19.55 26.62
CA LEU A 98 11.67 18.66 25.63
C LEU A 98 11.84 17.19 25.98
N GLY A 99 10.79 16.40 25.74
CA GLY A 99 10.82 14.95 25.84
C GLY A 99 10.94 14.41 27.25
N GLY A 100 10.73 15.25 28.27
CA GLY A 100 10.66 14.79 29.65
C GLY A 100 9.42 13.96 29.90
N GLY A 101 9.54 12.83 30.65
CA GLY A 101 8.39 11.99 30.87
C GLY A 101 8.67 10.69 31.60
N TYR A 102 7.88 9.68 31.29
CA TYR A 102 7.99 8.38 31.93
C TYR A 102 7.85 7.24 30.93
N TYR A 103 8.76 6.28 31.02
CA TYR A 103 8.71 5.02 30.27
C TYR A 103 8.30 3.88 31.20
N HIS A 104 7.33 3.08 30.77
CA HIS A 104 6.85 1.91 31.48
C HIS A 104 6.79 0.68 30.58
N GLN A 105 7.45 -0.38 30.99
CA GLN A 105 7.32 -1.71 30.39
C GLN A 105 6.52 -2.60 31.33
N PHE A 106 5.37 -3.06 30.86
CA PHE A 106 4.50 -3.94 31.63
C PHE A 106 5.12 -5.34 31.80
N LYS A 107 4.70 -6.01 32.88
CA LYS A 107 5.19 -7.34 33.23
C LYS A 107 5.07 -8.32 32.05
N GLY A 108 6.17 -9.00 31.72
CA GLY A 108 6.25 -9.91 30.59
C GLY A 108 6.67 -9.28 29.26
N GLY A 109 6.97 -7.97 29.21
CA GLY A 109 7.54 -7.30 28.03
C GLY A 109 6.63 -7.23 26.81
N LYS A 110 5.34 -7.55 26.98
CA LYS A 110 4.37 -7.57 25.87
C LYS A 110 3.83 -6.20 25.49
N LEU A 111 3.90 -5.26 26.41
CA LEU A 111 3.43 -3.89 26.26
C LEU A 111 4.45 -2.95 26.88
N SER A 112 4.82 -1.89 26.17
CA SER A 112 5.63 -0.79 26.69
C SER A 112 5.02 0.53 26.21
N THR A 113 5.04 1.53 27.09
CA THR A 113 4.52 2.86 26.80
C THR A 113 5.46 3.92 27.31
N SER A 114 5.60 5.01 26.56
CA SER A 114 6.23 6.23 27.00
C SER A 114 5.25 7.38 26.88
N ILE A 115 5.19 8.23 27.89
CA ILE A 115 4.46 9.49 27.86
C ILE A 115 5.51 10.56 28.09
N THR A 116 5.63 11.51 27.16
CA THR A 116 6.58 12.61 27.22
C THR A 116 5.87 13.94 27.02
N GLY A 117 6.38 14.97 27.66
CA GLY A 117 5.90 16.34 27.55
C GLY A 117 6.97 17.29 27.11
N ASP A 118 6.56 18.33 26.40
CA ASP A 118 7.38 19.45 25.95
C ASP A 118 6.78 20.72 26.54
N ILE A 119 7.61 21.59 27.10
CA ILE A 119 7.18 22.86 27.70
C ILE A 119 8.13 23.94 27.21
N TYR A 120 7.55 25.08 26.87
CA TYR A 120 8.29 26.26 26.39
C TYR A 120 7.91 27.48 27.23
N SER A 121 8.87 28.36 27.49
CA SER A 121 8.69 29.53 28.35
C SER A 121 7.67 30.55 27.81
N LEU A 122 7.47 30.62 26.48
CA LEU A 122 6.47 31.50 25.86
C LEU A 122 5.05 30.87 25.78
N GLY A 123 4.78 29.79 26.53
CA GLY A 123 3.45 29.22 26.73
C GLY A 123 3.07 28.11 25.76
N SER A 124 3.96 27.72 24.82
CA SER A 124 3.77 26.53 24.00
C SER A 124 3.99 25.27 24.83
N TRP A 125 3.24 24.21 24.52
CA TRP A 125 3.41 22.91 25.17
C TRP A 125 2.98 21.76 24.26
N GLY A 126 3.49 20.59 24.54
CA GLY A 126 3.16 19.36 23.83
C GLY A 126 3.09 18.15 24.74
N ILE A 127 2.34 17.15 24.33
CA ILE A 127 2.31 15.83 24.95
C ILE A 127 2.40 14.76 23.87
N SER A 128 3.24 13.77 24.11
CA SER A 128 3.44 12.65 23.20
C SER A 128 3.29 11.33 23.94
N ASN A 129 2.57 10.41 23.35
CA ASN A 129 2.50 9.03 23.78
C ASN A 129 3.07 8.12 22.70
N SER A 130 3.88 7.16 23.07
CA SER A 130 4.33 6.08 22.20
C SER A 130 4.17 4.75 22.94
N THR A 131 3.33 3.90 22.40
CA THR A 131 3.01 2.59 22.95
C THR A 131 3.34 1.51 21.93
N SER A 132 4.19 0.55 22.30
CA SER A 132 4.46 -0.63 21.49
C SER A 132 3.98 -1.89 22.19
N TYR A 133 3.42 -2.81 21.42
CA TYR A 133 2.92 -4.06 21.92
C TYR A 133 3.25 -5.21 20.99
N LYS A 134 3.58 -6.37 21.58
CA LYS A 134 3.92 -7.57 20.82
C LYS A 134 3.56 -8.82 21.61
N VAL A 135 2.73 -9.65 21.00
CA VAL A 135 2.45 -11.01 21.50
C VAL A 135 2.94 -12.00 20.45
N ARG A 136 3.94 -12.80 20.80
CA ARG A 136 4.58 -13.74 19.89
C ARG A 136 3.56 -14.67 19.26
N TYR A 137 3.63 -14.84 17.94
CA TYR A 137 2.73 -15.64 17.11
C TYR A 137 1.25 -15.18 17.08
N LYS A 138 0.95 -14.00 17.61
CA LYS A 138 -0.41 -13.45 17.59
C LYS A 138 -0.48 -12.13 16.84
N TYR A 139 0.13 -11.09 17.39
CA TYR A 139 0.10 -9.75 16.80
C TYR A 139 1.23 -8.88 17.32
N SER A 140 1.51 -7.82 16.57
CA SER A 140 2.40 -6.74 17.00
C SER A 140 1.88 -5.41 16.48
N GLY A 141 2.22 -4.35 17.19
CA GLY A 141 1.86 -3.01 16.76
C GLY A 141 2.55 -1.93 17.57
N GLN A 142 2.38 -0.71 17.07
CA GLN A 142 2.83 0.51 17.70
C GLN A 142 1.75 1.57 17.52
N PHE A 143 1.41 2.23 18.59
CA PHE A 143 0.51 3.38 18.62
C PHE A 143 1.29 4.60 19.09
N SER A 144 1.12 5.73 18.44
CA SER A 144 1.64 7.02 18.92
C SER A 144 0.59 8.12 18.72
N LEU A 145 0.51 9.00 19.69
CA LEU A 145 -0.32 10.20 19.69
C LEU A 145 0.58 11.36 20.08
N ASN A 146 0.61 12.39 19.24
CA ASN A 146 1.25 13.66 19.53
C ASN A 146 0.19 14.74 19.52
N TYR A 147 0.18 15.56 20.55
CA TYR A 147 -0.65 16.77 20.61
C TYR A 147 0.25 17.94 20.98
N ARG A 148 0.06 19.06 20.30
CA ARG A 148 0.84 20.27 20.53
C ARG A 148 -0.04 21.49 20.45
N ASN A 149 0.16 22.41 21.40
CA ASN A 149 -0.37 23.76 21.36
C ASN A 149 0.82 24.71 21.20
N THR A 150 0.96 25.31 20.02
CA THR A 150 2.06 26.22 19.70
C THR A 150 1.56 27.65 19.73
N ILE A 151 2.27 28.51 20.45
CA ILE A 151 2.01 29.94 20.56
C ILE A 151 3.28 30.64 20.09
N GLN A 152 3.14 31.52 19.11
CA GLN A 152 4.22 32.36 18.56
C GLN A 152 3.80 33.81 18.63
N GLY A 153 4.77 34.71 18.81
CA GLY A 153 4.50 36.12 18.95
C GLY A 153 3.83 36.48 20.28
N GLU A 154 3.52 37.73 20.46
CA GLU A 154 2.86 38.25 21.65
C GLU A 154 1.41 38.64 21.34
N LYS A 155 0.50 38.27 22.26
CA LYS A 155 -0.93 38.53 22.08
C LYS A 155 -1.21 40.03 21.93
N GLY A 156 -1.81 40.40 20.80
CA GLY A 156 -2.13 41.81 20.45
C GLY A 156 -1.21 42.38 19.37
N PHE A 157 -0.21 41.66 18.93
CA PHE A 157 0.67 41.99 17.79
C PHE A 157 0.36 41.15 16.55
N GLU A 158 0.77 41.62 15.38
CA GLU A 158 0.50 40.96 14.09
C GLU A 158 1.18 39.58 13.93
N ASP A 159 2.28 39.36 14.66
CA ASP A 159 3.01 38.12 14.67
C ASP A 159 2.42 37.03 15.58
N TYR A 160 1.33 37.35 16.32
CA TYR A 160 0.68 36.40 17.20
C TYR A 160 -0.01 35.30 16.40
N ASN A 161 0.47 34.07 16.58
CA ASN A 161 -0.14 32.88 16.01
C ASN A 161 -0.30 31.79 17.06
N LYS A 162 -1.49 31.18 17.10
CA LYS A 162 -1.77 30.06 17.98
C LYS A 162 -2.32 28.89 17.17
N SER A 163 -1.58 27.77 17.15
CA SER A 163 -2.01 26.55 16.50
C SER A 163 -2.16 25.40 17.49
N LYS A 164 -3.10 24.54 17.20
CA LYS A 164 -3.32 23.27 17.90
C LYS A 164 -3.14 22.14 16.89
N ASP A 165 -2.14 21.34 17.07
CA ASP A 165 -1.79 20.29 16.16
C ASP A 165 -1.85 18.93 16.87
N PHE A 166 -2.39 17.93 16.18
CA PHE A 166 -2.33 16.55 16.63
C PHE A 166 -1.90 15.63 15.50
N PHE A 167 -1.29 14.52 15.87
CA PHE A 167 -0.94 13.46 14.93
C PHE A 167 -1.10 12.09 15.59
N ILE A 168 -1.84 11.22 14.93
CA ILE A 168 -2.07 9.84 15.35
C ILE A 168 -1.40 8.92 14.35
N LYS A 169 -0.58 8.02 14.87
CA LYS A 169 0.01 6.92 14.09
C LYS A 169 -0.28 5.60 14.78
N TRP A 170 -0.89 4.70 14.05
CA TRP A 170 -1.11 3.34 14.53
C TRP A 170 -0.71 2.34 13.46
N ASN A 171 0.21 1.46 13.81
CA ASN A 171 0.63 0.35 13.00
C ASN A 171 0.31 -0.94 13.76
N HIS A 172 -0.50 -1.80 13.17
CA HIS A 172 -0.88 -3.09 13.74
C HIS A 172 -0.83 -4.16 12.66
N GLN A 173 -0.32 -5.32 13.01
CA GLN A 173 -0.41 -6.50 12.15
C GLN A 173 -0.60 -7.77 12.96
N ASN A 174 -1.46 -8.66 12.48
CA ASN A 174 -1.59 -10.01 12.97
C ASN A 174 -0.49 -10.91 12.41
N ASP A 175 -0.01 -11.84 13.23
CA ASP A 175 0.86 -12.91 12.77
C ASP A 175 0.01 -13.92 11.97
N THR A 176 0.51 -14.34 10.82
CA THR A 176 -0.17 -15.33 9.96
C THR A 176 -0.36 -16.69 10.62
N LYS A 177 0.41 -16.98 11.68
CA LYS A 177 0.30 -18.20 12.50
C LYS A 177 -0.91 -18.22 13.41
N LEU A 178 -1.43 -17.04 13.79
CA LEU A 178 -2.62 -16.93 14.65
C LEU A 178 -3.85 -17.55 14.00
N ASN A 179 -4.08 -17.22 12.74
CA ASN A 179 -5.22 -17.68 11.97
C ASN A 179 -4.82 -17.83 10.50
N PRO A 180 -4.33 -19.00 10.07
CA PRO A 180 -3.89 -19.21 8.70
C PRO A 180 -5.02 -18.94 7.69
N GLY A 181 -4.72 -18.05 6.73
CA GLY A 181 -5.70 -17.62 5.73
C GLY A 181 -6.48 -16.37 6.08
N THR A 182 -6.31 -15.82 7.30
CA THR A 182 -6.86 -14.52 7.68
C THR A 182 -5.73 -13.55 7.97
N THR A 183 -5.80 -12.34 7.38
CA THR A 183 -4.84 -11.27 7.67
C THR A 183 -5.59 -10.04 8.16
N PHE A 184 -5.04 -9.36 9.14
CA PHE A 184 -5.47 -8.05 9.58
C PHE A 184 -4.26 -7.14 9.72
N ARG A 185 -4.32 -5.97 9.08
CA ARG A 185 -3.31 -4.92 9.16
C ARG A 185 -4.00 -3.58 9.28
N ALA A 186 -3.48 -2.74 10.14
CA ALA A 186 -3.89 -1.35 10.23
C ALA A 186 -2.65 -0.47 10.17
N LEU A 187 -2.68 0.52 9.30
CA LEU A 187 -1.72 1.60 9.21
C LEU A 187 -2.53 2.89 9.22
N ILE A 188 -2.56 3.59 10.33
CA ILE A 188 -3.23 4.89 10.47
C ILE A 188 -2.17 5.96 10.59
N ASN A 189 -2.24 6.96 9.73
CA ASN A 189 -1.50 8.21 9.81
C ASN A 189 -2.52 9.31 9.55
N ALA A 190 -2.91 10.04 10.60
CA ALA A 190 -3.90 11.09 10.51
C ALA A 190 -3.55 12.22 11.48
N GLY A 191 -3.77 13.44 11.08
CA GLY A 191 -3.48 14.60 11.92
C GLY A 191 -3.87 15.91 11.26
N THR A 192 -3.56 17.00 11.92
CA THR A 192 -3.74 18.34 11.37
C THR A 192 -2.78 18.59 10.21
N THR A 193 -3.21 19.38 9.24
CA THR A 193 -2.42 19.72 8.03
C THR A 193 -1.12 20.45 8.37
N THR A 194 -1.10 21.15 9.51
CA THR A 194 0.02 21.97 9.98
C THR A 194 1.00 21.22 10.88
N ASN A 195 0.67 19.98 11.31
CA ASN A 195 1.45 19.25 12.32
C ASN A 195 2.96 19.19 12.04
N PHE A 196 3.36 18.85 10.82
CA PHE A 196 4.78 18.73 10.49
C PHE A 196 5.47 20.08 10.23
N ARG A 197 4.72 21.10 9.82
CA ARG A 197 5.27 22.46 9.62
C ARG A 197 5.57 23.14 10.95
N ASN A 198 4.77 22.85 11.97
CA ASN A 198 4.88 23.43 13.31
C ASN A 198 5.70 22.55 14.27
N ASP A 199 6.36 21.49 13.77
CA ASP A 199 7.21 20.62 14.59
C ASP A 199 8.64 21.15 14.67
N TYR A 200 8.88 22.06 15.61
CA TYR A 200 10.20 22.66 15.86
C TYR A 200 11.21 21.69 16.50
N ASN A 201 10.74 20.56 17.03
CA ASN A 201 11.57 19.57 17.70
C ASN A 201 12.15 18.54 16.74
N ASN A 202 11.53 18.37 15.57
CA ASN A 202 11.89 17.33 14.62
C ASN A 202 11.89 17.86 13.18
N ILE A 203 12.66 18.93 12.97
CA ILE A 203 12.81 19.56 11.66
C ILE A 203 13.69 18.67 10.79
N SER A 204 13.08 17.71 10.10
CA SER A 204 13.72 17.08 8.97
C SER A 204 13.11 17.63 7.68
N ALA A 205 13.94 17.87 6.66
CA ALA A 205 13.46 18.32 5.35
C ALA A 205 12.39 17.39 4.79
N GLN A 206 12.50 16.09 5.06
CA GLN A 206 11.54 15.09 4.63
C GLN A 206 10.18 15.23 5.35
N ASN A 207 10.15 15.49 6.64
CA ASN A 207 8.91 15.72 7.39
C ASN A 207 8.25 17.03 6.97
N TYR A 208 9.03 18.10 6.80
CA TYR A 208 8.53 19.38 6.35
C TYR A 208 7.91 19.33 4.95
N LEU A 209 8.47 18.49 4.05
CA LEU A 209 7.99 18.28 2.69
C LEU A 209 6.87 17.22 2.59
N THR A 210 6.52 16.56 3.69
CA THR A 210 5.45 15.53 3.67
C THR A 210 4.09 16.21 3.60
N ASN A 211 3.48 16.12 2.42
CA ASN A 211 2.20 16.75 2.12
C ASN A 211 1.03 15.77 2.11
N THR A 212 1.28 14.48 2.34
CA THR A 212 0.24 13.44 2.22
C THR A 212 0.25 12.50 3.42
N PHE A 213 -0.90 12.34 4.06
CA PHE A 213 -1.14 11.32 5.09
C PHE A 213 -2.01 10.23 4.50
N ASN A 214 -1.55 9.00 4.65
CA ASN A 214 -2.27 7.83 4.16
C ASN A 214 -2.56 6.87 5.31
N SER A 215 -3.82 6.47 5.43
CA SER A 215 -4.26 5.45 6.36
C SER A 215 -4.90 4.29 5.61
N ASN A 216 -4.65 3.08 6.05
CA ASN A 216 -5.27 1.88 5.50
C ASN A 216 -5.48 0.84 6.59
N ILE A 217 -6.73 0.41 6.77
CA ILE A 217 -7.09 -0.75 7.57
C ILE A 217 -7.52 -1.83 6.59
N ALA A 218 -6.81 -2.95 6.59
CA ALA A 218 -7.03 -4.05 5.66
C ALA A 218 -7.30 -5.35 6.42
N TRP A 219 -8.39 -5.99 6.07
CA TRP A 219 -8.71 -7.33 6.50
C TRP A 219 -8.90 -8.23 5.28
N SER A 220 -8.35 -9.43 5.30
CA SER A 220 -8.62 -10.40 4.25
C SER A 220 -8.74 -11.81 4.80
N LYS A 221 -9.57 -12.62 4.14
CA LYS A 221 -9.80 -14.02 4.48
C LYS A 221 -9.84 -14.87 3.22
N LYS A 222 -9.02 -15.91 3.22
CA LYS A 222 -9.06 -16.98 2.21
C LYS A 222 -9.94 -18.11 2.72
N PHE A 223 -10.92 -18.46 1.93
CA PHE A 223 -11.77 -19.62 2.17
C PHE A 223 -11.23 -20.79 1.34
N LYS A 224 -10.87 -21.86 2.04
CA LYS A 224 -10.42 -23.11 1.42
C LYS A 224 -11.61 -24.04 1.30
N GLY A 225 -12.01 -24.35 0.08
CA GLY A 225 -13.11 -25.26 -0.24
C GLY A 225 -12.89 -25.89 -1.60
N ALA A 226 -13.89 -26.51 -2.17
CA ALA A 226 -13.86 -27.03 -3.54
C ALA A 226 -13.51 -25.90 -4.53
N ILE A 227 -13.99 -24.69 -4.27
CA ILE A 227 -13.61 -23.47 -4.97
C ILE A 227 -12.95 -22.54 -3.94
N SER A 228 -11.70 -22.21 -4.18
CA SER A 228 -10.97 -21.28 -3.30
C SER A 228 -11.41 -19.85 -3.59
N THR A 229 -11.81 -19.12 -2.54
CA THR A 229 -12.23 -17.71 -2.65
C THR A 229 -11.45 -16.85 -1.67
N ASN A 230 -11.36 -15.56 -1.97
CA ASN A 230 -10.73 -14.56 -1.12
C ASN A 230 -11.66 -13.35 -0.99
N LEU A 231 -11.93 -12.97 0.24
CA LEU A 231 -12.66 -11.74 0.57
C LEU A 231 -11.69 -10.77 1.24
N SER A 232 -11.63 -9.54 0.76
CA SER A 232 -10.86 -8.46 1.38
C SER A 232 -11.72 -7.22 1.60
N LEU A 233 -11.51 -6.58 2.73
CA LEU A 233 -12.11 -5.32 3.14
C LEU A 233 -10.99 -4.33 3.43
N ASN A 234 -11.05 -3.15 2.81
CA ASN A 234 -10.13 -2.06 3.05
C ASN A 234 -10.91 -0.80 3.42
N LEU A 235 -10.40 -0.10 4.41
CA LEU A 235 -10.83 1.24 4.80
C LEU A 235 -9.64 2.16 4.61
N ARG A 236 -9.75 3.13 3.69
CA ARG A 236 -8.64 4.00 3.32
C ARG A 236 -8.99 5.46 3.57
N HIS A 237 -8.00 6.20 4.01
CA HIS A 237 -8.01 7.64 4.11
C HIS A 237 -6.73 8.18 3.49
N SER A 238 -6.87 9.24 2.70
CA SER A 238 -5.75 10.01 2.14
C SER A 238 -6.05 11.49 2.36
N GLN A 239 -5.06 12.23 2.86
CA GLN A 239 -5.16 13.65 3.13
C GLN A 239 -3.98 14.37 2.50
N ASN A 240 -4.23 15.41 1.71
CA ASN A 240 -3.19 16.30 1.20
C ASN A 240 -3.20 17.58 2.04
N SER A 241 -2.10 17.83 2.76
CA SER A 241 -2.00 18.97 3.66
C SER A 241 -1.87 20.34 2.96
N ASN A 242 -1.46 20.36 1.69
CA ASN A 242 -1.33 21.62 0.93
C ASN A 242 -2.68 22.09 0.39
N SER A 243 -3.47 21.18 -0.17
CA SER A 243 -4.78 21.49 -0.74
C SER A 243 -5.92 21.36 0.28
N GLY A 244 -5.67 20.81 1.47
CA GLY A 244 -6.69 20.47 2.44
C GLY A 244 -7.63 19.34 2.01
N LEU A 245 -7.39 18.73 0.85
CA LEU A 245 -8.25 17.67 0.31
C LEU A 245 -8.09 16.37 1.08
N MET A 246 -9.20 15.85 1.58
CA MET A 246 -9.31 14.54 2.21
C MET A 246 -10.15 13.61 1.35
N THR A 247 -9.67 12.40 1.14
CA THR A 247 -10.38 11.35 0.42
C THR A 247 -10.53 10.12 1.32
N PHE A 248 -11.75 9.70 1.54
CA PHE A 248 -12.10 8.51 2.29
C PHE A 248 -12.66 7.47 1.33
N THR A 249 -12.12 6.25 1.37
CA THR A 249 -12.69 5.09 0.67
C THR A 249 -13.16 4.10 1.74
N LEU A 250 -14.47 4.11 2.01
CA LEU A 250 -15.09 3.45 3.15
C LEU A 250 -16.47 2.85 2.76
N PRO A 251 -16.58 1.54 2.54
CA PRO A 251 -15.54 0.54 2.41
C PRO A 251 -15.06 0.35 0.96
N GLU A 252 -13.91 -0.32 0.81
CA GLU A 252 -13.54 -0.99 -0.44
C GLU A 252 -13.56 -2.50 -0.18
N ILE A 253 -14.43 -3.22 -0.90
CA ILE A 253 -14.59 -4.66 -0.76
C ILE A 253 -14.16 -5.33 -2.07
N ALA A 254 -13.30 -6.34 -1.97
CA ALA A 254 -12.97 -7.19 -3.11
C ALA A 254 -13.27 -8.66 -2.77
N TYR A 255 -14.04 -9.28 -3.62
CA TYR A 255 -14.35 -10.70 -3.57
C TYR A 255 -13.83 -11.38 -4.83
N ASN A 256 -12.90 -12.31 -4.65
CA ASN A 256 -12.26 -13.02 -5.75
C ASN A 256 -12.58 -14.52 -5.64
N VAL A 257 -13.15 -15.06 -6.69
CA VAL A 257 -13.26 -16.51 -6.90
C VAL A 257 -12.06 -16.92 -7.74
N ASN A 258 -11.15 -17.68 -7.15
CA ASN A 258 -9.97 -18.15 -7.85
C ASN A 258 -10.37 -19.11 -8.98
N ARG A 259 -9.47 -19.27 -9.92
CA ARG A 259 -9.62 -20.16 -11.05
C ARG A 259 -10.13 -21.54 -10.62
N PHE A 260 -11.24 -21.98 -11.17
CA PHE A 260 -11.81 -23.30 -10.96
C PHE A 260 -12.33 -23.91 -12.28
N TYR A 261 -12.55 -25.20 -12.30
CA TYR A 261 -12.94 -25.97 -13.47
C TYR A 261 -14.33 -26.56 -13.22
N PRO A 262 -15.42 -25.84 -13.57
CA PRO A 262 -16.78 -26.24 -13.17
C PRO A 262 -17.18 -27.60 -13.77
N PHE A 263 -16.90 -27.82 -15.04
CA PHE A 263 -17.29 -29.06 -15.72
C PHE A 263 -16.54 -30.28 -15.20
N LYS A 264 -15.23 -30.10 -14.90
CA LYS A 264 -14.44 -31.16 -14.26
C LYS A 264 -14.95 -31.49 -12.86
N MET A 265 -15.44 -30.50 -12.12
CA MET A 265 -15.98 -30.70 -10.77
C MET A 265 -17.31 -31.46 -10.82
N LEU A 266 -18.20 -31.14 -11.76
CA LEU A 266 -19.48 -31.79 -11.94
C LEU A 266 -19.35 -33.25 -12.42
N ARG A 267 -18.28 -33.55 -13.18
CA ARG A 267 -18.07 -34.86 -13.81
C ARG A 267 -17.20 -35.82 -12.99
N LYS A 268 -16.98 -35.59 -11.74
CA LYS A 268 -16.07 -36.35 -10.87
C LYS A 268 -16.18 -37.87 -10.92
N ASN A 269 -17.28 -38.41 -11.45
CA ASN A 269 -17.58 -39.85 -11.50
C ASN A 269 -17.90 -40.41 -12.90
N SER A 270 -17.60 -39.69 -13.99
CA SER A 270 -17.92 -40.18 -15.35
C SER A 270 -16.69 -40.84 -15.99
N ILE A 271 -16.87 -42.11 -16.39
CA ILE A 271 -15.81 -42.96 -16.96
C ILE A 271 -15.58 -42.71 -18.47
N ASN A 272 -16.47 -42.01 -19.16
CA ASN A 272 -16.38 -41.76 -20.60
C ASN A 272 -15.52 -40.56 -20.94
N ASN A 273 -14.27 -40.79 -21.30
CA ASN A 273 -13.32 -39.77 -21.80
C ASN A 273 -13.47 -39.60 -23.33
N ASN A 274 -14.49 -38.88 -23.78
CA ASN A 274 -14.55 -38.42 -25.16
C ASN A 274 -13.73 -37.13 -25.34
N PHE A 275 -13.17 -36.89 -26.52
CA PHE A 275 -12.43 -35.70 -26.86
C PHE A 275 -13.16 -34.39 -26.50
N ILE A 276 -14.46 -34.31 -26.71
CA ILE A 276 -15.30 -33.16 -26.34
C ILE A 276 -15.27 -32.92 -24.82
N HIS A 277 -15.28 -34.00 -24.06
CA HIS A 277 -15.21 -33.97 -22.59
C HIS A 277 -13.88 -33.41 -22.10
N GLU A 278 -12.77 -33.80 -22.72
CA GLU A 278 -11.45 -33.27 -22.38
C GLU A 278 -11.36 -31.75 -22.61
N ILE A 279 -11.97 -31.27 -23.69
CA ILE A 279 -12.03 -29.81 -24.01
C ILE A 279 -12.83 -29.05 -22.94
N ILE A 280 -14.03 -29.57 -22.63
CA ILE A 280 -14.95 -28.90 -21.69
C ILE A 280 -14.36 -28.91 -20.27
N ASP A 281 -13.71 -30.00 -19.86
CA ASP A 281 -13.10 -30.13 -18.52
C ASP A 281 -11.91 -29.18 -18.30
N GLN A 282 -11.27 -28.73 -19.38
CA GLN A 282 -10.20 -27.74 -19.31
C GLN A 282 -10.71 -26.30 -19.25
N THR A 283 -12.02 -26.10 -19.37
CA THR A 283 -12.62 -24.76 -19.24
C THR A 283 -12.57 -24.32 -17.79
N ASN A 284 -11.91 -23.21 -17.56
CA ASN A 284 -11.79 -22.59 -16.26
C ASN A 284 -12.53 -21.25 -16.23
N ILE A 285 -13.05 -20.94 -15.06
CA ILE A 285 -13.74 -19.68 -14.77
C ILE A 285 -13.04 -19.03 -13.60
N ASN A 286 -12.88 -17.73 -13.66
CA ASN A 286 -12.59 -16.89 -12.52
C ASN A 286 -13.55 -15.70 -12.47
N TYR A 287 -13.80 -15.22 -11.26
CA TYR A 287 -14.68 -14.09 -11.05
C TYR A 287 -14.08 -13.16 -10.01
N GLN A 288 -14.20 -11.86 -10.26
CA GLN A 288 -13.74 -10.81 -9.37
C GLN A 288 -14.82 -9.73 -9.24
N MET A 289 -15.14 -9.37 -8.02
CA MET A 289 -16.01 -8.25 -7.68
C MET A 289 -15.21 -7.24 -6.85
N ASN A 290 -15.33 -5.97 -7.19
CA ASN A 290 -14.79 -4.86 -6.42
C ASN A 290 -15.87 -3.81 -6.20
N THR A 291 -16.14 -3.47 -4.96
CA THR A 291 -17.06 -2.40 -4.57
C THR A 291 -16.29 -1.30 -3.88
N LYS A 292 -16.56 -0.07 -4.22
CA LYS A 292 -15.98 1.11 -3.56
C LYS A 292 -17.06 2.13 -3.23
N ASN A 293 -16.91 2.74 -2.06
CA ASN A 293 -17.59 3.97 -1.71
C ASN A 293 -16.53 5.01 -1.36
N GLN A 294 -16.51 6.13 -2.06
CA GLN A 294 -15.49 7.18 -1.93
C GLN A 294 -16.13 8.53 -1.69
N LEU A 295 -15.67 9.20 -0.65
CA LEU A 295 -16.01 10.56 -0.30
C LEU A 295 -14.76 11.43 -0.39
N SER A 296 -14.85 12.56 -1.10
CA SER A 296 -13.78 13.57 -1.17
C SER A 296 -14.31 14.91 -0.69
N LEU A 297 -13.62 15.52 0.26
CA LEU A 297 -13.99 16.79 0.86
C LEU A 297 -12.79 17.58 1.36
N ASN A 298 -12.94 18.87 1.56
CA ASN A 298 -11.93 19.69 2.20
C ASN A 298 -11.96 19.50 3.72
N SER A 299 -10.79 19.52 4.35
CA SER A 299 -10.62 19.34 5.80
C SER A 299 -11.45 20.30 6.65
N GLU A 300 -11.67 21.51 6.18
CA GLU A 300 -12.49 22.53 6.85
C GLU A 300 -13.97 22.14 6.94
N ASN A 301 -14.45 21.39 5.96
CA ASN A 301 -15.83 20.95 5.86
C ASN A 301 -16.14 19.67 6.65
N LEU A 302 -15.11 18.99 7.18
CA LEU A 302 -15.28 17.71 7.89
C LEU A 302 -16.15 17.84 9.16
N LEU A 303 -16.00 18.94 9.89
CA LEU A 303 -16.70 19.18 11.15
C LEU A 303 -17.99 20.01 11.00
N SER A 304 -18.19 20.65 9.85
CA SER A 304 -19.31 21.54 9.59
C SER A 304 -20.48 20.89 8.85
N ASN A 305 -20.25 19.77 8.15
CA ASN A 305 -21.27 19.10 7.37
C ASN A 305 -22.04 18.05 8.18
N ASN A 306 -23.34 17.98 7.98
CA ASN A 306 -24.16 16.91 8.50
C ASN A 306 -23.80 15.58 7.81
N VAL A 307 -23.81 14.47 8.53
CA VAL A 307 -23.46 13.12 8.02
C VAL A 307 -24.29 12.76 6.79
N GLU A 308 -25.55 13.17 6.73
CA GLU A 308 -26.45 12.94 5.61
C GLU A 308 -25.96 13.63 4.33
N SER A 309 -25.52 14.89 4.41
CA SER A 309 -24.96 15.64 3.27
C SER A 309 -23.60 15.09 2.80
N LEU A 310 -22.88 14.38 3.66
CA LEU A 310 -21.65 13.69 3.31
C LEU A 310 -21.92 12.40 2.55
N LEU A 311 -22.98 11.68 2.91
CA LEU A 311 -23.37 10.44 2.23
C LEU A 311 -23.87 10.72 0.81
N THR A 312 -24.64 11.78 0.58
CA THR A 312 -25.11 12.18 -0.75
C THR A 312 -23.99 12.62 -1.70
N LYS A 313 -22.87 13.11 -1.18
CA LYS A 313 -21.68 13.48 -1.98
C LYS A 313 -20.74 12.30 -2.24
N SER A 314 -21.05 11.11 -1.74
CA SER A 314 -20.18 9.96 -1.89
C SER A 314 -20.40 9.28 -3.24
N LYS A 315 -19.32 9.03 -3.97
CA LYS A 315 -19.34 8.24 -5.20
C LYS A 315 -19.23 6.76 -4.86
N ASN A 316 -20.22 5.99 -5.29
CA ASN A 316 -20.24 4.56 -5.08
C ASN A 316 -20.30 3.79 -6.41
N GLY A 317 -19.88 2.55 -6.38
CA GLY A 317 -19.95 1.69 -7.57
C GLY A 317 -19.43 0.30 -7.28
N MET A 318 -19.81 -0.61 -8.18
CA MET A 318 -19.41 -2.01 -8.14
C MET A 318 -18.91 -2.45 -9.52
N ARG A 319 -17.76 -3.11 -9.55
CA ARG A 319 -17.16 -3.68 -10.75
C ARG A 319 -17.17 -5.19 -10.67
N HIS A 320 -17.70 -5.83 -11.68
CA HIS A 320 -17.70 -7.27 -11.87
C HIS A 320 -16.83 -7.63 -13.08
N ASN A 321 -15.89 -8.54 -12.89
CA ASN A 321 -15.09 -9.12 -13.95
C ASN A 321 -15.28 -10.64 -13.93
N LEU A 322 -15.78 -11.18 -15.02
CA LEU A 322 -15.87 -12.61 -15.25
C LEU A 322 -14.95 -12.98 -16.41
N SER A 323 -14.14 -14.01 -16.25
CA SER A 323 -13.42 -14.58 -17.38
C SER A 323 -13.56 -16.09 -17.41
N ALA A 324 -13.80 -16.59 -18.59
CA ALA A 324 -13.82 -18.01 -18.91
C ALA A 324 -12.78 -18.28 -19.98
N SER A 325 -11.96 -19.31 -19.82
CA SER A 325 -10.96 -19.70 -20.80
C SER A 325 -10.73 -21.20 -20.81
N SER A 326 -10.35 -21.72 -21.98
CA SER A 326 -9.99 -23.12 -22.14
C SER A 326 -8.66 -23.24 -22.89
N SER A 327 -8.04 -24.42 -22.86
CA SER A 327 -6.85 -24.74 -23.62
C SER A 327 -7.06 -26.07 -24.33
N ILE A 328 -7.29 -25.99 -25.63
CA ILE A 328 -7.63 -27.13 -26.46
C ILE A 328 -6.40 -27.56 -27.24
N LYS A 329 -6.03 -28.82 -27.11
CA LYS A 329 -4.89 -29.39 -27.85
C LYS A 329 -5.42 -30.27 -28.98
N LEU A 330 -5.08 -29.87 -30.21
CA LEU A 330 -5.48 -30.57 -31.44
C LEU A 330 -4.30 -31.26 -32.11
N PHE A 331 -4.56 -32.12 -33.07
CA PHE A 331 -3.59 -32.80 -33.93
C PHE A 331 -2.43 -33.46 -33.14
N GLY A 332 -2.77 -34.38 -32.22
CA GLY A 332 -1.78 -35.04 -31.38
C GLY A 332 -1.05 -34.11 -30.39
N LYS A 333 -1.70 -33.05 -29.96
CA LYS A 333 -1.20 -32.00 -29.05
C LYS A 333 -0.19 -31.02 -29.70
N ASN A 334 -0.09 -31.01 -31.02
CA ASN A 334 0.83 -30.14 -31.73
C ASN A 334 0.30 -28.70 -31.89
N VAL A 335 -1.01 -28.53 -31.98
CA VAL A 335 -1.66 -27.21 -32.05
C VAL A 335 -2.41 -26.96 -30.76
N THR A 336 -2.17 -25.81 -30.15
CA THR A 336 -2.88 -25.36 -28.95
C THR A 336 -3.78 -24.19 -29.31
N ILE A 337 -5.09 -24.32 -29.07
CA ILE A 337 -6.08 -23.24 -29.24
C ILE A 337 -6.56 -22.83 -27.85
N ASN A 338 -6.50 -21.53 -27.56
CA ASN A 338 -6.93 -20.96 -26.28
C ASN A 338 -8.09 -19.98 -26.48
N PRO A 339 -9.34 -20.44 -26.53
CA PRO A 339 -10.48 -19.55 -26.52
C PRO A 339 -10.65 -18.90 -25.14
N SER A 340 -11.09 -17.65 -25.13
CA SER A 340 -11.43 -16.95 -23.90
C SER A 340 -12.60 -15.97 -24.11
N TYR A 341 -13.40 -15.84 -23.07
CA TYR A 341 -14.48 -14.86 -22.95
C TYR A 341 -14.24 -14.01 -21.72
N LYS A 342 -14.40 -12.71 -21.83
CA LYS A 342 -14.30 -11.76 -20.73
C LYS A 342 -15.52 -10.86 -20.72
N LEU A 343 -16.09 -10.68 -19.52
CA LEU A 343 -17.18 -9.75 -19.25
C LEU A 343 -16.72 -8.81 -18.12
N SER A 344 -16.80 -7.51 -18.37
CA SER A 344 -16.61 -6.47 -17.35
C SER A 344 -17.91 -5.68 -17.25
N SER A 345 -18.49 -5.63 -16.07
CA SER A 345 -19.72 -4.88 -15.80
C SER A 345 -19.51 -3.92 -14.64
N LEU A 346 -19.97 -2.70 -14.81
CA LEU A 346 -19.95 -1.66 -13.78
C LEU A 346 -21.39 -1.33 -13.41
N TRP A 347 -21.65 -1.30 -12.12
CA TRP A 347 -22.95 -0.98 -11.54
C TRP A 347 -22.82 0.30 -10.72
N TYR A 348 -23.77 1.22 -10.93
CA TYR A 348 -23.83 2.52 -10.28
C TYR A 348 -25.23 2.81 -9.77
N MET A 349 -25.33 3.70 -8.80
CA MET A 349 -26.60 4.20 -8.28
C MET A 349 -26.94 5.58 -8.80
N GLU A 350 -26.13 6.12 -9.69
CA GLU A 350 -26.31 7.42 -10.32
C GLU A 350 -25.74 7.45 -11.73
N GLN A 351 -26.29 8.30 -12.58
CA GLN A 351 -25.74 8.64 -13.89
C GLN A 351 -25.92 10.13 -14.12
N ILE A 352 -25.11 10.70 -15.02
CA ILE A 352 -25.17 12.11 -15.36
C ILE A 352 -25.87 12.27 -16.71
N ASN A 353 -26.87 13.14 -16.74
CA ASN A 353 -27.50 13.61 -17.96
C ASN A 353 -26.96 15.00 -18.29
N ARG A 354 -26.59 15.25 -19.55
CA ARG A 354 -26.09 16.54 -20.02
C ARG A 354 -27.06 17.16 -21.00
N ASN A 355 -27.46 18.38 -20.69
CA ASN A 355 -28.35 19.17 -21.55
C ASN A 355 -27.76 20.57 -21.71
N TRP A 356 -27.99 21.18 -22.88
CA TRP A 356 -27.67 22.57 -23.13
C TRP A 356 -28.83 23.46 -22.67
N ASP A 357 -28.56 24.45 -21.84
CA ASP A 357 -29.53 25.47 -21.47
C ASP A 357 -29.33 26.71 -22.34
N ASN A 358 -30.34 27.00 -23.16
CA ASN A 358 -30.33 28.16 -24.02
C ASN A 358 -30.51 29.49 -23.27
N SER A 359 -31.07 29.46 -22.07
CA SER A 359 -31.32 30.67 -21.28
C SER A 359 -30.05 31.16 -20.57
N GLU A 360 -29.27 30.25 -20.02
CA GLU A 360 -28.03 30.57 -19.29
C GLU A 360 -26.77 30.40 -20.17
N ASN A 361 -26.90 29.89 -21.40
CA ASN A 361 -25.80 29.57 -22.31
C ASN A 361 -24.74 28.65 -21.66
N GLU A 362 -25.18 27.67 -20.93
CA GLU A 362 -24.28 26.72 -20.24
C GLU A 362 -24.75 25.26 -20.35
N ILE A 363 -23.82 24.33 -20.03
CA ILE A 363 -24.11 22.91 -20.01
C ILE A 363 -24.58 22.54 -18.60
N ILE A 364 -25.84 22.13 -18.47
CA ILE A 364 -26.37 21.60 -17.23
C ILE A 364 -26.05 20.11 -17.14
N ASN A 365 -25.51 19.72 -15.97
CA ASN A 365 -25.25 18.33 -15.64
C ASN A 365 -26.23 17.89 -14.55
N ASP A 366 -27.26 17.17 -14.92
CA ASP A 366 -28.25 16.63 -14.00
C ASP A 366 -27.84 15.25 -13.51
N THR A 367 -27.85 15.06 -12.20
CA THR A 367 -27.63 13.74 -11.61
C THR A 367 -28.95 13.01 -11.51
N VAL A 368 -29.07 11.90 -12.23
CA VAL A 368 -30.23 11.01 -12.18
C VAL A 368 -29.90 9.85 -11.26
N GLU A 369 -30.61 9.78 -10.13
CA GLU A 369 -30.48 8.70 -9.16
C GLU A 369 -31.21 7.43 -9.66
N GLY A 370 -30.63 6.28 -9.38
CA GLY A 370 -31.18 4.97 -9.72
C GLY A 370 -30.13 3.97 -10.14
N PHE A 371 -30.49 2.70 -10.11
CA PHE A 371 -29.61 1.63 -10.55
C PHE A 371 -29.31 1.74 -12.05
N SER A 372 -28.04 1.79 -12.38
CA SER A 372 -27.56 1.85 -13.76
C SER A 372 -26.41 0.87 -13.96
N GLN A 373 -26.38 0.25 -15.14
CA GLN A 373 -25.38 -0.75 -15.50
C GLN A 373 -24.77 -0.43 -16.85
N ILE A 374 -23.43 -0.50 -16.91
CA ILE A 374 -22.70 -0.50 -18.17
C ILE A 374 -21.77 -1.71 -18.22
N TYR A 375 -21.64 -2.36 -19.37
CA TYR A 375 -20.81 -3.54 -19.52
C TYR A 375 -20.03 -3.56 -20.84
N SER A 376 -18.96 -4.30 -20.86
CA SER A 376 -18.17 -4.63 -22.04
C SER A 376 -17.90 -6.13 -22.03
N GLN A 377 -18.03 -6.74 -23.19
CA GLN A 377 -17.73 -8.16 -23.38
C GLN A 377 -16.73 -8.34 -24.52
N SER A 378 -15.89 -9.34 -24.42
CA SER A 378 -14.96 -9.68 -25.48
C SER A 378 -14.75 -11.18 -25.60
N ILE A 379 -14.67 -11.62 -26.84
CA ILE A 379 -14.32 -13.00 -27.19
C ILE A 379 -12.94 -12.96 -27.84
N SER A 380 -12.08 -13.88 -27.47
CA SER A 380 -10.77 -14.03 -28.10
C SER A 380 -10.39 -15.49 -28.23
N ALA A 381 -9.62 -15.80 -29.25
CA ALA A 381 -9.03 -17.13 -29.44
C ALA A 381 -7.61 -16.97 -29.98
N SER A 382 -6.67 -17.71 -29.44
CA SER A 382 -5.32 -17.80 -29.99
C SER A 382 -5.00 -19.24 -30.39
N ALA A 383 -4.36 -19.40 -31.55
CA ALA A 383 -3.87 -20.69 -32.03
C ALA A 383 -2.36 -20.61 -32.17
N THR A 384 -1.66 -21.52 -31.55
CA THR A 384 -0.19 -21.59 -31.61
C THR A 384 0.31 -23.02 -31.81
N THR A 385 1.41 -23.15 -32.54
CA THR A 385 2.11 -24.42 -32.71
C THR A 385 3.61 -24.19 -32.73
N LYS A 386 4.38 -25.28 -32.63
CA LYS A 386 5.85 -25.24 -32.77
C LYS A 386 6.26 -26.20 -33.86
N ILE A 387 7.01 -25.68 -34.84
CA ILE A 387 7.56 -26.41 -35.95
C ILE A 387 9.08 -26.48 -35.72
N TYR A 388 9.63 -27.66 -35.81
CA TYR A 388 11.07 -27.87 -35.59
C TYR A 388 11.74 -28.30 -36.89
N GLY A 389 12.74 -27.53 -37.31
CA GLY A 389 13.68 -27.90 -38.36
C GLY A 389 15.02 -28.33 -37.73
N PHE A 390 15.56 -29.44 -38.18
CA PHE A 390 16.89 -29.91 -37.76
C PHE A 390 17.80 -29.93 -38.98
N TYR A 391 18.89 -29.18 -38.90
CA TYR A 391 19.88 -29.10 -39.96
C TYR A 391 21.22 -29.61 -39.45
N SER A 392 21.91 -30.40 -40.23
CA SER A 392 23.28 -30.83 -39.96
C SER A 392 24.19 -30.22 -41.04
N PHE A 393 25.26 -29.58 -40.61
CA PHE A 393 26.24 -29.07 -41.55
C PHE A 393 27.05 -30.22 -42.20
N ALA A 394 27.45 -30.00 -43.46
CA ALA A 394 28.38 -30.91 -44.14
C ALA A 394 29.65 -31.10 -43.30
N LYS A 395 30.22 -32.33 -43.34
CA LYS A 395 31.36 -32.72 -42.49
C LYS A 395 32.56 -31.77 -42.56
N PHE A 396 32.79 -31.10 -43.69
CA PHE A 396 33.91 -30.17 -43.87
C PHE A 396 33.72 -28.83 -43.11
N LEU A 397 32.48 -28.42 -42.86
CA LEU A 397 32.16 -27.20 -42.07
C LEU A 397 31.96 -27.49 -40.58
N SER A 398 31.64 -28.74 -40.22
CA SER A 398 31.27 -29.10 -38.83
C SER A 398 32.43 -29.75 -38.04
N GLY A 399 33.59 -29.98 -38.66
CA GLY A 399 34.72 -30.69 -38.05
C GLY A 399 34.36 -32.14 -37.68
N LYS A 400 35.29 -32.84 -36.98
CA LYS A 400 35.14 -34.25 -36.58
C LYS A 400 33.91 -34.58 -35.72
N HIS A 401 33.18 -33.58 -35.20
CA HIS A 401 32.20 -33.80 -34.13
C HIS A 401 30.75 -33.42 -34.49
N GLY A 402 30.46 -33.04 -35.73
CA GLY A 402 29.10 -32.80 -36.24
C GLY A 402 28.31 -31.71 -35.47
N THR A 403 28.19 -30.55 -36.06
CA THR A 403 27.36 -29.46 -35.52
C THR A 403 25.92 -29.57 -36.05
N LYS A 404 24.94 -29.51 -35.17
CA LYS A 404 23.51 -29.53 -35.52
C LYS A 404 22.87 -28.21 -35.17
N ILE A 405 22.00 -27.69 -36.04
CA ILE A 405 21.16 -26.51 -35.77
C ILE A 405 19.74 -26.99 -35.62
N ARG A 406 19.07 -26.50 -34.56
CA ARG A 406 17.64 -26.59 -34.37
C ARG A 406 17.03 -25.23 -34.69
N HIS A 407 16.20 -25.17 -35.70
CA HIS A 407 15.36 -24.04 -36.00
C HIS A 407 13.97 -24.29 -35.39
N THR A 408 13.50 -23.41 -34.52
CA THR A 408 12.17 -23.51 -33.97
C THR A 408 11.36 -22.33 -34.52
N ILE A 409 10.26 -22.63 -35.21
CA ILE A 409 9.32 -21.68 -35.74
C ILE A 409 8.04 -21.79 -34.90
N THR A 410 7.59 -20.69 -34.32
CA THR A 410 6.36 -20.66 -33.50
C THR A 410 5.38 -19.66 -34.15
N PRO A 411 4.55 -20.11 -35.10
CA PRO A 411 3.44 -19.31 -35.60
C PRO A 411 2.37 -19.17 -34.51
N ASN A 412 1.82 -17.99 -34.40
CA ASN A 412 0.68 -17.68 -33.54
C ASN A 412 -0.31 -16.80 -34.32
N ILE A 413 -1.57 -17.18 -34.26
CA ILE A 413 -2.71 -16.39 -34.78
C ILE A 413 -3.61 -16.11 -33.60
N ASN A 414 -3.98 -14.86 -33.40
CA ASN A 414 -4.92 -14.46 -32.38
C ASN A 414 -6.07 -13.68 -32.99
N PHE A 415 -7.26 -14.06 -32.65
CA PHE A 415 -8.51 -13.37 -32.95
C PHE A 415 -9.04 -12.73 -31.68
N SER A 416 -9.51 -11.50 -31.78
CA SER A 416 -10.25 -10.82 -30.71
C SER A 416 -11.39 -10.00 -31.29
N TYR A 417 -12.55 -10.09 -30.66
CA TYR A 417 -13.73 -9.31 -31.02
C TYR A 417 -14.42 -8.77 -29.77
N ARG A 418 -14.80 -7.51 -29.82
CA ARG A 418 -15.59 -6.82 -28.82
C ARG A 418 -16.70 -6.06 -29.54
N PRO A 419 -17.97 -6.42 -29.31
CA PRO A 419 -19.11 -5.69 -29.87
C PRO A 419 -19.28 -4.32 -29.18
N ASN A 420 -19.91 -3.40 -29.87
CA ASN A 420 -20.40 -2.16 -29.27
C ASN A 420 -21.58 -2.50 -28.36
N THR A 421 -21.43 -2.27 -27.06
CA THR A 421 -22.46 -2.61 -26.06
C THR A 421 -23.22 -1.40 -25.53
N HIS A 422 -22.58 -0.24 -25.52
CA HIS A 422 -23.16 1.01 -25.05
C HIS A 422 -22.63 2.17 -25.89
N PRO A 423 -23.41 2.67 -26.84
CA PRO A 423 -23.04 3.84 -27.61
C PRO A 423 -22.95 5.07 -26.70
N TRP A 424 -22.04 5.95 -27.03
CA TRP A 424 -21.93 7.24 -26.34
C TRP A 424 -23.19 8.06 -26.65
N GLN A 425 -23.68 8.78 -25.63
CA GLN A 425 -24.75 9.74 -25.79
C GLN A 425 -24.21 11.05 -26.36
N THR A 426 -25.05 11.79 -27.08
CA THR A 426 -24.71 13.10 -27.63
C THR A 426 -25.56 14.18 -26.97
N TYR A 427 -24.96 15.33 -26.76
CA TYR A 427 -25.64 16.52 -26.25
C TYR A 427 -25.18 17.75 -27.06
N GLN A 428 -26.00 18.77 -27.10
CA GLN A 428 -25.62 20.07 -27.66
C GLN A 428 -24.59 20.73 -26.74
N SER A 429 -23.46 21.19 -27.29
CA SER A 429 -22.33 21.72 -26.50
C SER A 429 -22.20 23.24 -26.53
N ASP A 430 -22.93 23.90 -27.43
CA ASP A 430 -22.90 25.36 -27.59
C ASP A 430 -24.21 25.91 -28.20
N SER A 431 -24.31 27.24 -28.25
CA SER A 431 -25.45 27.96 -28.83
C SER A 431 -25.58 27.80 -30.36
N LEU A 432 -24.54 27.31 -31.03
CA LEU A 432 -24.54 27.08 -32.49
C LEU A 432 -25.10 25.71 -32.88
N GLY A 433 -25.49 24.89 -31.90
CA GLY A 433 -26.02 23.55 -32.15
C GLY A 433 -24.97 22.47 -32.36
N ASN A 434 -23.69 22.76 -32.09
CA ASN A 434 -22.65 21.74 -32.14
C ASN A 434 -22.91 20.65 -31.08
N THR A 435 -22.65 19.40 -31.46
CA THR A 435 -22.87 18.27 -30.55
C THR A 435 -21.56 17.64 -30.13
N GLN A 436 -21.50 17.19 -28.86
CA GLN A 436 -20.40 16.40 -28.33
C GLN A 436 -20.91 15.09 -27.76
N SER A 437 -20.06 14.07 -27.83
CA SER A 437 -20.36 12.75 -27.26
C SER A 437 -19.83 12.63 -25.83
N TYR A 438 -20.61 12.02 -24.98
CA TYR A 438 -20.21 11.75 -23.58
C TYR A 438 -20.71 10.39 -23.11
N SER A 439 -20.10 9.87 -22.07
CA SER A 439 -20.64 8.72 -21.33
C SER A 439 -21.31 9.22 -20.04
N PRO A 440 -22.57 8.85 -19.76
CA PRO A 440 -23.25 9.19 -18.51
C PRO A 440 -22.51 8.76 -17.23
N PHE A 441 -21.54 7.87 -17.38
CA PHE A 441 -20.78 7.26 -16.27
C PHE A 441 -19.37 7.82 -16.11
N SER A 442 -18.96 8.81 -16.91
CA SER A 442 -17.58 9.32 -16.92
C SER A 442 -17.10 9.85 -15.57
N ASN A 443 -18.01 10.42 -14.76
CA ASN A 443 -17.70 11.00 -13.46
C ASN A 443 -17.83 10.00 -12.29
N ASN A 444 -18.29 8.77 -12.56
CA ASN A 444 -18.46 7.75 -11.54
C ASN A 444 -17.12 7.15 -11.12
N ILE A 445 -17.09 6.46 -9.96
CA ILE A 445 -15.87 6.01 -9.29
C ILE A 445 -14.98 5.07 -10.12
N TYR A 446 -15.58 4.29 -11.03
CA TYR A 446 -14.86 3.44 -11.98
C TYR A 446 -14.87 3.99 -13.42
N GLY A 447 -15.50 5.14 -13.62
CA GLY A 447 -15.66 5.73 -14.96
C GLY A 447 -16.52 4.87 -15.89
N THR A 448 -16.11 4.75 -17.13
CA THR A 448 -16.78 3.96 -18.16
C THR A 448 -15.99 2.71 -18.53
N VAL A 449 -16.62 1.74 -19.17
CA VAL A 449 -15.94 0.61 -19.82
C VAL A 449 -15.64 0.96 -21.27
N ASN A 450 -14.62 0.33 -21.84
CA ASN A 450 -14.41 0.42 -23.27
C ASN A 450 -15.47 -0.43 -23.99
N SER A 451 -16.50 0.21 -24.47
CA SER A 451 -17.68 -0.41 -25.10
C SER A 451 -17.69 -0.28 -26.62
N SER A 452 -16.74 0.45 -27.24
CA SER A 452 -16.66 0.59 -28.69
C SER A 452 -16.33 -0.73 -29.38
N GLU A 453 -16.86 -0.93 -30.56
CA GLU A 453 -16.56 -2.08 -31.37
C GLU A 453 -15.06 -2.19 -31.68
N SER A 454 -14.55 -3.38 -31.67
CA SER A 454 -13.16 -3.67 -32.02
C SER A 454 -13.05 -5.13 -32.45
N GLY A 455 -12.53 -5.34 -33.63
CA GLY A 455 -12.27 -6.66 -34.21
C GLY A 455 -10.84 -6.74 -34.73
N ARG A 456 -10.08 -7.75 -34.34
CA ARG A 456 -8.69 -7.86 -34.76
C ARG A 456 -8.24 -9.30 -34.94
N ILE A 457 -7.52 -9.56 -36.03
CA ILE A 457 -6.75 -10.78 -36.24
C ILE A 457 -5.28 -10.41 -36.17
N GLY A 458 -4.56 -10.95 -35.22
CA GLY A 458 -3.12 -10.73 -35.08
C GLY A 458 -2.34 -11.95 -35.58
N PHE A 459 -1.21 -11.70 -36.23
CA PHE A 459 -0.27 -12.70 -36.74
C PHE A 459 1.07 -12.47 -36.08
N SER A 460 1.68 -13.55 -35.58
CA SER A 460 3.02 -13.51 -35.02
C SER A 460 3.79 -14.75 -35.45
N LEU A 461 4.98 -14.56 -35.97
CA LEU A 461 5.88 -15.63 -36.33
C LEU A 461 7.20 -15.45 -35.58
N ILE A 462 7.44 -16.31 -34.61
CA ILE A 462 8.66 -16.28 -33.80
C ILE A 462 9.61 -17.35 -34.29
N ASN A 463 10.85 -16.96 -34.61
CA ASN A 463 11.91 -17.84 -35.05
C ASN A 463 13.06 -17.84 -34.04
N SER A 464 13.58 -18.99 -33.70
CA SER A 464 14.79 -19.13 -32.88
C SER A 464 15.74 -20.19 -33.49
N LEU A 465 17.04 -19.94 -33.42
CA LEU A 465 18.08 -20.81 -33.90
C LEU A 465 19.03 -21.19 -32.76
N GLU A 466 19.14 -22.49 -32.50
CA GLU A 466 19.97 -23.04 -31.47
C GLU A 466 21.01 -23.99 -32.08
N LEU A 467 22.27 -23.74 -31.74
CA LEU A 467 23.39 -24.56 -32.15
C LEU A 467 23.66 -25.61 -31.07
N LYS A 468 23.83 -26.87 -31.49
CA LYS A 468 24.23 -27.96 -30.65
C LYS A 468 25.54 -28.53 -31.19
N ARG A 469 26.62 -28.48 -30.40
CA ARG A 469 27.94 -29.08 -30.73
C ARG A 469 28.36 -30.01 -29.61
N LYS A 470 29.18 -31.02 -29.95
CA LYS A 470 29.76 -31.95 -28.96
C LYS A 470 30.71 -31.19 -28.05
N ASN A 471 30.62 -31.43 -26.76
CA ASN A 471 31.56 -30.89 -25.77
C ASN A 471 32.80 -31.75 -25.70
N SER A 472 33.85 -31.36 -26.42
CA SER A 472 35.13 -32.12 -26.47
C SER A 472 35.94 -31.98 -25.17
N GLY A 473 35.61 -31.03 -24.30
CA GLY A 473 36.28 -30.78 -23.02
C GLY A 473 35.68 -31.56 -21.84
N ASP A 474 34.50 -32.18 -22.01
CA ASP A 474 33.88 -32.96 -20.94
C ASP A 474 34.29 -34.42 -21.01
N THR A 475 35.33 -34.77 -20.22
CA THR A 475 35.81 -36.14 -20.07
C THR A 475 34.91 -37.03 -19.20
N THR A 476 33.95 -36.42 -18.49
CA THR A 476 33.04 -37.10 -17.53
C THR A 476 31.69 -37.48 -18.13
N ASN A 477 31.43 -37.12 -19.39
CA ASN A 477 30.12 -37.29 -20.08
C ASN A 477 28.90 -36.74 -19.33
N LYS A 478 29.08 -35.83 -18.37
CA LYS A 478 27.97 -35.19 -17.66
C LYS A 478 27.24 -34.19 -18.54
N GLU A 479 27.96 -33.43 -19.37
CA GLU A 479 27.43 -32.50 -20.36
C GLU A 479 28.00 -32.77 -21.77
N PRO A 480 27.58 -33.84 -22.43
CA PRO A 480 28.18 -34.27 -23.69
C PRO A 480 27.98 -33.30 -24.87
N PHE A 481 27.08 -32.32 -24.70
CA PHE A 481 26.77 -31.35 -25.74
C PHE A 481 26.67 -29.94 -25.19
N LEU A 482 27.35 -28.99 -25.81
CA LEU A 482 27.17 -27.55 -25.61
C LEU A 482 26.06 -27.04 -26.52
N LYS A 483 25.14 -26.26 -25.93
CA LYS A 483 24.05 -25.58 -26.63
C LYS A 483 24.30 -24.07 -26.56
N SER A 484 24.26 -23.40 -27.70
CA SER A 484 24.34 -21.94 -27.80
C SER A 484 23.23 -21.43 -28.70
N LYS A 485 22.60 -20.33 -28.31
CA LYS A 485 21.62 -19.66 -29.14
C LYS A 485 22.34 -18.75 -30.12
N ILE A 486 22.13 -18.96 -31.43
CA ILE A 486 22.63 -18.11 -32.52
C ILE A 486 21.66 -16.95 -32.69
N LEU A 487 20.36 -17.27 -32.64
CA LEU A 487 19.26 -16.32 -32.73
C LEU A 487 18.29 -16.65 -31.62
N GLU A 488 18.24 -15.78 -30.60
CA GLU A 488 17.34 -16.00 -29.48
C GLU A 488 15.89 -15.84 -29.90
N ASN A 489 15.62 -14.77 -30.64
CA ASN A 489 14.29 -14.44 -31.13
C ASN A 489 14.37 -13.56 -32.37
N LEU A 490 13.72 -13.97 -33.44
CA LEU A 490 13.36 -13.12 -34.56
C LEU A 490 11.84 -13.20 -34.71
N SER A 491 11.13 -12.18 -34.32
CA SER A 491 9.66 -12.11 -34.42
C SER A 491 9.20 -11.16 -35.51
N LEU A 492 8.26 -11.65 -36.30
CA LEU A 492 7.51 -10.89 -37.30
C LEU A 492 6.08 -10.78 -36.77
N ASN A 493 5.61 -9.57 -36.59
CA ASN A 493 4.28 -9.32 -36.04
C ASN A 493 3.51 -8.35 -36.95
N SER A 494 2.24 -8.67 -37.22
CA SER A 494 1.30 -7.81 -37.91
C SER A 494 -0.11 -8.09 -37.39
N GLY A 495 -1.08 -7.32 -37.87
CA GLY A 495 -2.48 -7.53 -37.55
C GLY A 495 -3.40 -6.97 -38.61
N TYR A 496 -4.59 -7.48 -38.62
CA TYR A 496 -5.67 -7.03 -39.51
C TYR A 496 -6.83 -6.55 -38.64
N ASP A 497 -7.22 -5.30 -38.82
CA ASP A 497 -8.33 -4.65 -38.12
C ASP A 497 -9.62 -4.88 -38.90
N LEU A 498 -10.59 -5.57 -38.30
CA LEU A 498 -11.87 -5.93 -38.93
C LEU A 498 -12.89 -4.80 -38.91
N THR A 499 -12.62 -3.73 -38.16
CA THR A 499 -13.56 -2.63 -37.94
C THR A 499 -13.23 -1.39 -38.74
N LYS A 500 -12.09 -1.36 -39.43
CA LYS A 500 -11.70 -0.26 -40.33
C LYS A 500 -12.20 -0.48 -41.73
N ASP A 501 -12.62 0.59 -42.37
CA ASP A 501 -13.04 0.58 -43.78
C ASP A 501 -11.86 0.56 -44.76
N SER A 502 -10.70 1.09 -44.35
CA SER A 502 -9.48 1.16 -45.15
C SER A 502 -8.23 1.02 -44.29
N PHE A 503 -7.10 0.64 -44.89
CA PHE A 503 -5.82 0.41 -44.21
C PHE A 503 -5.94 -0.57 -43.05
N GLN A 504 -6.65 -1.67 -43.27
CA GLN A 504 -6.96 -2.68 -42.28
C GLN A 504 -5.73 -3.46 -41.84
N LEU A 505 -4.70 -3.59 -42.71
CA LEU A 505 -3.46 -4.30 -42.35
C LEU A 505 -2.48 -3.36 -41.64
N ASP A 506 -2.04 -3.78 -40.46
CA ASP A 506 -1.03 -3.06 -39.73
C ASP A 506 0.37 -3.24 -40.34
N ASN A 507 1.27 -2.31 -40.04
CA ASN A 507 2.66 -2.40 -40.40
C ASN A 507 3.30 -3.67 -39.84
N ILE A 508 4.15 -4.34 -40.65
CA ILE A 508 4.91 -5.49 -40.19
C ILE A 508 6.05 -5.01 -39.29
N ARG A 509 6.03 -5.46 -38.03
CA ARG A 509 7.08 -5.16 -37.06
C ARG A 509 8.02 -6.36 -36.96
N ILE A 510 9.31 -6.11 -37.19
CA ILE A 510 10.38 -7.11 -37.06
C ILE A 510 11.21 -6.77 -35.82
N ILE A 511 11.37 -7.75 -34.93
CA ILE A 511 12.18 -7.61 -33.71
C ILE A 511 13.16 -8.79 -33.66
N GLY A 512 14.46 -8.49 -33.63
CA GLY A 512 15.53 -9.46 -33.51
C GLY A 512 16.30 -9.33 -32.21
N ARG A 513 16.66 -10.47 -31.61
CA ARG A 513 17.58 -10.58 -30.49
C ARG A 513 18.49 -11.78 -30.75
N THR A 514 19.79 -11.57 -30.63
CA THR A 514 20.83 -12.60 -30.68
C THR A 514 21.43 -12.85 -29.32
#